data_c2a663f2216fff1b096e59a237fa0d25
#
_entry.id   c2a663f2216fff1b096e59a237fa0d25
#
_cell.length_a   1.000
_cell.length_b   1.000
_cell.length_c   1.000
_cell.angle_alpha   90.00
_cell.angle_beta   90.00
_cell.angle_gamma   90.00
#
_symmetry.space_group_name_H-M   'P 1'
#
loop_
_entity.id
_entity.type
_entity.pdbx_description
1 polymer ?
#
loop_
_entity_poly.entity_id
_entity_poly.type
_entity_poly.pdbx_seq_one_letter_code
_entity_poly.pdbx_strand_id
1 'polypeptide(L)'
;DATLYGRRTNDTFRAVVAQALARAPARADAIVVTGDIGDDCSEGAYRRFAAVLRDTGIPAWCLPGNHDDPARMASLFASGSLRYAGVAALRGWRLLLLESPVPGEPHGELGAARLAALQCDLAASTGHPKLVAIHHPPQRVGSGWIDAMGLRDGAALLEQLRHHPEVRGLVSGHVHQASDQSLGGLRLLTTPSTCAQFLPGSEDFALDTRPPGWRWLELHADGRIETQVHWLEGALG
;
A
#
# COMPACT_ATOMS: atom_id res chain seq x y z
N ASP A 1 -9.85 22.49 -1.03
CA ASP A 1 -9.74 21.64 0.19
C ASP A 1 -10.93 20.67 0.22
N ALA A 2 -10.79 19.56 -0.50
CA ALA A 2 -11.82 18.52 -0.54
C ALA A 2 -11.91 17.80 0.81
N THR A 3 -13.12 17.46 1.19
CA THR A 3 -13.38 16.58 2.33
C THR A 3 -13.89 15.24 1.83
N LEU A 4 -13.36 14.15 2.36
CA LEU A 4 -13.84 12.80 2.15
C LEU A 4 -14.35 12.24 3.47
N TYR A 5 -15.58 11.77 3.49
CA TYR A 5 -16.25 11.26 4.72
C TYR A 5 -16.16 12.24 5.91
N GLY A 6 -16.34 13.56 5.62
CA GLY A 6 -16.27 14.64 6.63
C GLY A 6 -14.87 14.98 7.12
N ARG A 7 -13.82 14.43 6.55
CA ARG A 7 -12.42 14.69 6.92
C ARG A 7 -11.68 15.45 5.81
N ARG A 8 -10.85 16.41 6.19
CA ARG A 8 -9.93 17.10 5.27
C ARG A 8 -8.72 16.19 5.01
N THR A 9 -8.69 15.52 3.87
CA THR A 9 -7.74 14.44 3.55
C THR A 9 -6.27 14.89 3.61
N ASN A 10 -5.97 16.12 3.18
CA ASN A 10 -4.62 16.67 3.27
C ASN A 10 -4.16 16.86 4.73
N ASP A 11 -5.06 17.27 5.62
CA ASP A 11 -4.71 17.52 7.02
C ASP A 11 -4.49 16.19 7.76
N THR A 12 -5.37 15.20 7.51
CA THR A 12 -5.20 13.86 8.07
C THR A 12 -3.90 13.19 7.59
N PHE A 13 -3.61 13.27 6.30
CA PHE A 13 -2.37 12.73 5.74
C PHE A 13 -1.12 13.36 6.36
N ARG A 14 -1.07 14.71 6.44
CA ARG A 14 0.04 15.43 7.09
C ARG A 14 0.23 15.01 8.55
N ALA A 15 -0.87 14.92 9.30
CA ALA A 15 -0.83 14.53 10.69
C ALA A 15 -0.35 13.08 10.88
N VAL A 16 -0.82 12.16 10.02
CA VAL A 16 -0.36 10.75 10.01
C VAL A 16 1.14 10.68 9.73
N VAL A 17 1.63 11.35 8.68
CA VAL A 17 3.07 11.35 8.35
C VAL A 17 3.89 11.92 9.50
N ALA A 18 3.48 13.05 10.07
CA ALA A 18 4.19 13.69 11.19
C ALA A 18 4.25 12.78 12.43
N GLN A 19 3.12 12.16 12.82
CA GLN A 19 3.10 11.25 13.97
C GLN A 19 3.84 9.93 13.69
N ALA A 20 3.76 9.39 12.48
CA ALA A 20 4.51 8.20 12.10
C ALA A 20 6.01 8.42 12.26
N LEU A 21 6.52 9.57 11.81
CA LEU A 21 7.94 9.90 11.93
C LEU A 21 8.35 10.18 13.38
N ALA A 22 7.50 10.86 14.15
CA ALA A 22 7.79 11.17 15.56
C ALA A 22 7.80 9.91 16.44
N ARG A 23 7.05 8.86 16.06
CA ARG A 23 6.93 7.58 16.81
C ARG A 23 7.79 6.47 16.26
N ALA A 24 8.51 6.71 15.19
CA ALA A 24 9.40 5.73 14.61
C ALA A 24 10.43 5.27 15.64
N PRO A 25 10.59 3.96 15.91
CA PRO A 25 11.58 3.46 16.86
C PRO A 25 13.02 3.73 16.41
N ALA A 26 13.19 3.94 15.12
CA ALA A 26 14.41 4.37 14.45
C ALA A 26 14.03 5.22 13.23
N ARG A 27 15.03 5.82 12.56
CA ARG A 27 14.77 6.50 11.29
C ARG A 27 14.24 5.49 10.26
N ALA A 28 13.09 5.78 9.66
CA ALA A 28 12.54 4.96 8.58
C ALA A 28 13.50 4.96 7.37
N ASP A 29 13.74 3.79 6.81
CA ASP A 29 14.54 3.64 5.59
C ASP A 29 13.71 3.91 4.32
N ALA A 30 12.40 3.72 4.40
CA ALA A 30 11.47 3.86 3.28
C ALA A 30 10.05 4.16 3.74
N ILE A 31 9.28 4.79 2.85
CA ILE A 31 7.83 4.89 2.94
C ILE A 31 7.25 4.12 1.74
N VAL A 32 6.28 3.24 1.98
CA VAL A 32 5.52 2.55 0.93
C VAL A 32 4.10 3.10 0.93
N VAL A 33 3.68 3.62 -0.21
CA VAL A 33 2.33 4.16 -0.42
C VAL A 33 1.56 3.19 -1.30
N THR A 34 0.51 2.64 -0.73
CA THR A 34 -0.25 1.54 -1.33
C THR A 34 -1.43 2.00 -2.21
N GLY A 35 -1.38 3.22 -2.75
CA GLY A 35 -2.34 3.74 -3.72
C GLY A 35 -3.43 4.63 -3.13
N ASP A 36 -4.35 5.06 -4.00
CA ASP A 36 -5.45 5.99 -3.72
C ASP A 36 -4.96 7.32 -3.15
N ILE A 37 -4.02 7.94 -3.90
CA ILE A 37 -3.39 9.21 -3.51
C ILE A 37 -4.32 10.39 -3.77
N GLY A 38 -5.08 10.33 -4.85
CA GLY A 38 -5.94 11.44 -5.27
C GLY A 38 -7.27 10.97 -5.84
N ASP A 39 -8.37 11.27 -5.16
CA ASP A 39 -9.72 10.91 -5.57
C ASP A 39 -10.15 11.51 -6.91
N ASP A 40 -9.62 12.71 -7.25
CA ASP A 40 -9.91 13.43 -8.48
C ASP A 40 -8.85 13.27 -9.58
N CYS A 41 -7.84 12.44 -9.37
CA CYS A 41 -6.67 12.27 -10.26
C CYS A 41 -5.97 13.58 -10.65
N SER A 42 -6.20 14.68 -9.93
CA SER A 42 -5.67 15.99 -10.31
C SER A 42 -4.16 16.06 -10.07
N GLU A 43 -3.46 16.76 -10.97
CA GLU A 43 -2.03 17.03 -10.79
C GLU A 43 -1.76 17.78 -9.48
N GLY A 44 -2.69 18.66 -9.08
CA GLY A 44 -2.63 19.40 -7.83
C GLY A 44 -2.65 18.48 -6.59
N ALA A 45 -3.45 17.41 -6.61
CA ALA A 45 -3.49 16.43 -5.53
C ALA A 45 -2.13 15.72 -5.41
N TYR A 46 -1.60 15.19 -6.51
CA TYR A 46 -0.30 14.52 -6.52
C TYR A 46 0.87 15.43 -6.12
N ARG A 47 0.85 16.70 -6.53
CA ARG A 47 1.87 17.67 -6.14
C ARG A 47 1.83 18.00 -4.65
N ARG A 48 0.64 18.15 -4.05
CA ARG A 48 0.48 18.36 -2.59
C ARG A 48 0.96 17.16 -1.79
N PHE A 49 0.55 15.97 -2.20
CA PHE A 49 1.01 14.71 -1.63
C PHE A 49 2.55 14.59 -1.71
N ALA A 50 3.12 14.81 -2.90
CA ALA A 50 4.55 14.72 -3.12
C ALA A 50 5.34 15.73 -2.27
N ALA A 51 4.82 16.93 -2.05
CA ALA A 51 5.47 17.92 -1.19
C ALA A 51 5.62 17.41 0.24
N VAL A 52 4.55 16.85 0.81
CA VAL A 52 4.57 16.28 2.18
C VAL A 52 5.64 15.19 2.31
N LEU A 53 5.71 14.27 1.36
CA LEU A 53 6.69 13.18 1.41
C LEU A 53 8.13 13.66 1.16
N ARG A 54 8.34 14.60 0.26
CA ARG A 54 9.69 15.18 0.01
C ARG A 54 10.24 15.86 1.26
N ASP A 55 9.40 16.54 2.01
CA ASP A 55 9.79 17.23 3.25
C ASP A 55 10.28 16.25 4.34
N THR A 56 9.92 14.97 4.26
CA THR A 56 10.43 13.94 5.19
C THR A 56 11.90 13.60 4.97
N GLY A 57 12.43 13.82 3.79
CA GLY A 57 13.76 13.38 3.37
C GLY A 57 13.94 11.86 3.29
N ILE A 58 12.84 11.09 3.37
CA ILE A 58 12.83 9.62 3.30
C ILE A 58 12.40 9.19 1.89
N PRO A 59 13.09 8.22 1.26
CA PRO A 59 12.63 7.66 -0.01
C PRO A 59 11.24 7.07 0.10
N ALA A 60 10.35 7.39 -0.85
CA ALA A 60 9.00 6.87 -0.89
C ALA A 60 8.73 6.13 -2.22
N TRP A 61 8.21 4.91 -2.12
CA TRP A 61 7.75 4.12 -3.25
C TRP A 61 6.23 4.12 -3.29
N CYS A 62 5.68 4.54 -4.42
CA CYS A 62 4.25 4.73 -4.61
C CYS A 62 3.75 3.81 -5.73
N LEU A 63 2.68 3.09 -5.47
CA LEU A 63 1.93 2.37 -6.49
C LEU A 63 0.53 2.98 -6.63
N PRO A 64 -0.13 2.85 -7.79
CA PRO A 64 -1.45 3.41 -7.99
C PRO A 64 -2.55 2.55 -7.35
N GLY A 65 -3.60 3.21 -6.87
CA GLY A 65 -4.88 2.61 -6.55
C GLY A 65 -5.92 2.84 -7.66
N ASN A 66 -7.15 2.36 -7.46
CA ASN A 66 -8.22 2.50 -8.45
C ASN A 66 -8.73 3.95 -8.61
N HIS A 67 -8.43 4.83 -7.65
CA HIS A 67 -8.70 6.27 -7.75
C HIS A 67 -7.53 7.06 -8.34
N ASP A 68 -6.47 6.42 -8.82
CA ASP A 68 -5.30 7.10 -9.34
C ASP A 68 -5.19 7.06 -10.87
N ASP A 69 -4.41 7.99 -11.43
CA ASP A 69 -3.96 7.98 -12.81
C ASP A 69 -2.50 7.48 -12.88
N PRO A 70 -2.27 6.21 -13.26
CA PRO A 70 -0.93 5.62 -13.29
C PRO A 70 0.06 6.39 -14.17
N ALA A 71 -0.38 6.89 -15.33
CA ALA A 71 0.50 7.60 -16.26
C ALA A 71 0.96 8.94 -15.67
N ARG A 72 0.06 9.66 -15.01
CA ARG A 72 0.36 10.90 -14.32
C ARG A 72 1.28 10.68 -13.13
N MET A 73 1.01 9.67 -12.32
CA MET A 73 1.89 9.29 -11.21
C MET A 73 3.30 8.94 -11.72
N ALA A 74 3.41 8.11 -12.75
CA ALA A 74 4.70 7.74 -13.34
C ALA A 74 5.50 8.97 -13.78
N SER A 75 4.83 9.95 -14.42
CA SER A 75 5.46 11.20 -14.84
C SER A 75 5.92 12.06 -13.66
N LEU A 76 5.08 12.23 -12.63
CA LEU A 76 5.37 13.11 -11.48
C LEU A 76 6.35 12.53 -10.46
N PHE A 77 6.44 11.20 -10.37
CA PHE A 77 7.28 10.48 -9.41
C PHE A 77 8.51 9.83 -10.07
N ALA A 78 8.86 10.25 -11.28
CA ALA A 78 10.01 9.72 -12.01
C ALA A 78 11.37 10.11 -11.41
N SER A 79 11.42 11.10 -10.51
CA SER A 79 12.67 11.65 -10.00
C SER A 79 12.57 12.13 -8.54
N GLY A 80 13.74 12.32 -7.91
CA GLY A 80 13.82 12.78 -6.53
C GLY A 80 13.67 11.63 -5.52
N SER A 81 13.06 11.89 -4.36
CA SER A 81 12.84 10.92 -3.29
C SER A 81 11.60 10.04 -3.51
N LEU A 82 10.69 10.43 -4.42
CA LEU A 82 9.53 9.61 -4.77
C LEU A 82 9.87 8.73 -5.97
N ARG A 83 9.40 7.50 -5.92
CA ARG A 83 9.55 6.47 -6.96
C ARG A 83 8.18 5.90 -7.28
N TYR A 84 7.95 5.62 -8.54
CA TYR A 84 6.73 4.98 -9.02
C TYR A 84 6.96 3.50 -9.24
N ALA A 85 6.10 2.65 -8.68
CA ALA A 85 6.04 1.19 -8.89
C ALA A 85 7.39 0.47 -9.13
N GLY A 86 7.37 -0.74 -9.68
CA GLY A 86 8.56 -1.47 -10.06
C GLY A 86 9.30 -2.18 -8.92
N VAL A 87 10.59 -2.40 -9.09
CA VAL A 87 11.43 -3.15 -8.14
C VAL A 87 12.44 -2.23 -7.47
N ALA A 88 12.53 -2.32 -6.15
CA ALA A 88 13.49 -1.55 -5.35
C ALA A 88 14.36 -2.47 -4.46
N ALA A 89 15.60 -2.05 -4.22
CA ALA A 89 16.46 -2.65 -3.22
C ALA A 89 16.42 -1.81 -1.93
N LEU A 90 16.18 -2.46 -0.80
CA LEU A 90 16.10 -1.80 0.50
C LEU A 90 16.78 -2.66 1.58
N ARG A 91 17.97 -2.24 2.04
CA ARG A 91 18.67 -2.89 3.17
C ARG A 91 18.74 -4.43 3.10
N GLY A 92 19.00 -4.99 1.93
CA GLY A 92 19.06 -6.45 1.72
C GLY A 92 17.74 -7.11 1.36
N TRP A 93 16.64 -6.36 1.37
CA TRP A 93 15.35 -6.79 0.86
C TRP A 93 15.13 -6.34 -0.59
N ARG A 94 14.19 -7.01 -1.27
CA ARG A 94 13.61 -6.54 -2.52
C ARG A 94 12.15 -6.18 -2.29
N LEU A 95 11.79 -4.96 -2.68
CA LEU A 95 10.41 -4.50 -2.72
C LEU A 95 9.92 -4.63 -4.16
N LEU A 96 8.79 -5.33 -4.37
CA LEU A 96 8.14 -5.47 -5.66
C LEU A 96 6.79 -4.76 -5.58
N LEU A 97 6.67 -3.63 -6.28
CA LEU A 97 5.46 -2.81 -6.28
C LEU A 97 4.67 -3.10 -7.57
N LEU A 98 3.51 -3.71 -7.43
CA LEU A 98 2.67 -4.18 -8.52
C LEU A 98 1.53 -3.21 -8.79
N GLU A 99 1.31 -2.91 -10.06
CA GLU A 99 0.15 -2.14 -10.49
C GLU A 99 -1.04 -3.08 -10.70
N SER A 100 -2.12 -2.83 -9.97
CA SER A 100 -3.35 -3.61 -10.08
C SER A 100 -4.57 -2.88 -10.61
N PRO A 101 -4.60 -1.54 -10.74
CA PRO A 101 -5.79 -0.86 -11.23
C PRO A 101 -6.17 -1.28 -12.65
N VAL A 102 -7.49 -1.38 -12.87
CA VAL A 102 -8.12 -1.53 -14.18
C VAL A 102 -8.85 -0.22 -14.47
N PRO A 103 -8.60 0.44 -15.61
CA PRO A 103 -9.19 1.74 -15.90
C PRO A 103 -10.72 1.73 -15.81
N GLY A 104 -11.28 2.59 -14.96
CA GLY A 104 -12.72 2.74 -14.77
C GLY A 104 -13.39 1.69 -13.90
N GLU A 105 -12.62 0.77 -13.31
CA GLU A 105 -13.14 -0.30 -12.47
C GLU A 105 -12.69 -0.16 -11.01
N PRO A 106 -13.56 -0.51 -10.03
CA PRO A 106 -13.17 -0.47 -8.63
C PRO A 106 -12.32 -1.66 -8.18
N HIS A 107 -12.27 -2.74 -8.97
CA HIS A 107 -11.47 -3.93 -8.70
C HIS A 107 -10.10 -3.86 -9.39
N GLY A 108 -9.19 -4.68 -8.92
CA GLY A 108 -7.87 -4.84 -9.53
C GLY A 108 -7.75 -6.09 -10.38
N GLU A 109 -6.78 -6.08 -11.30
CA GLU A 109 -6.34 -7.24 -12.08
C GLU A 109 -4.89 -7.05 -12.53
N LEU A 110 -4.06 -8.07 -12.41
CA LEU A 110 -2.71 -8.07 -12.95
C LEU A 110 -2.69 -8.47 -14.42
N GLY A 111 -3.49 -9.47 -14.77
CA GLY A 111 -3.48 -10.08 -16.08
C GLY A 111 -2.20 -10.87 -16.37
N ALA A 112 -2.20 -11.61 -17.46
CA ALA A 112 -1.11 -12.54 -17.81
C ALA A 112 0.25 -11.82 -17.98
N ALA A 113 0.24 -10.61 -18.53
CA ALA A 113 1.48 -9.86 -18.80
C ALA A 113 2.19 -9.43 -17.51
N ARG A 114 1.47 -8.87 -16.53
CA ARG A 114 2.06 -8.45 -15.25
C ARG A 114 2.44 -9.64 -14.38
N LEU A 115 1.67 -10.74 -14.42
CA LEU A 115 2.05 -12.00 -13.76
C LEU A 115 3.33 -12.60 -14.36
N ALA A 116 3.50 -12.56 -15.68
CA ALA A 116 4.73 -13.00 -16.33
C ALA A 116 5.92 -12.09 -16.00
N ALA A 117 5.73 -10.77 -15.96
CA ALA A 117 6.77 -9.83 -15.53
C ALA A 117 7.19 -10.08 -14.08
N LEU A 118 6.23 -10.28 -13.17
CA LEU A 118 6.51 -10.64 -11.78
C LEU A 118 7.34 -11.93 -11.68
N GLN A 119 7.06 -12.94 -12.49
CA GLN A 119 7.85 -14.17 -12.51
C GLN A 119 9.32 -13.90 -12.86
N CYS A 120 9.58 -13.01 -13.83
CA CYS A 120 10.93 -12.61 -14.18
C CYS A 120 11.62 -11.88 -13.01
N ASP A 121 10.92 -10.95 -12.34
CA ASP A 121 11.45 -10.19 -11.22
C ASP A 121 11.75 -11.08 -10.00
N LEU A 122 10.89 -12.07 -9.75
CA LEU A 122 11.10 -13.06 -8.69
C LEU A 122 12.34 -13.91 -8.97
N ALA A 123 12.53 -14.36 -10.21
CA ALA A 123 13.67 -15.16 -10.63
C ALA A 123 14.99 -14.37 -10.64
N ALA A 124 14.95 -13.09 -11.01
CA ALA A 124 16.14 -12.24 -11.14
C ALA A 124 16.80 -11.88 -9.81
N SER A 125 16.09 -11.99 -8.68
CA SER A 125 16.56 -11.53 -7.36
C SER A 125 16.61 -12.65 -6.32
N THR A 126 17.22 -13.78 -6.68
CA THR A 126 17.44 -14.90 -5.76
C THR A 126 18.33 -14.51 -4.56
N GLY A 127 18.10 -15.15 -3.43
CA GLY A 127 18.92 -14.97 -2.22
C GLY A 127 18.58 -13.76 -1.34
N HIS A 128 17.59 -12.94 -1.73
CA HIS A 128 17.12 -11.82 -0.92
C HIS A 128 15.68 -12.03 -0.49
N PRO A 129 15.32 -11.75 0.76
CA PRO A 129 13.91 -11.72 1.16
C PRO A 129 13.17 -10.63 0.39
N LYS A 130 11.91 -10.90 0.06
CA LYS A 130 11.07 -10.04 -0.75
C LYS A 130 9.79 -9.63 -0.02
N LEU A 131 9.41 -8.37 -0.20
CA LEU A 131 8.10 -7.83 0.16
C LEU A 131 7.40 -7.39 -1.10
N VAL A 132 6.21 -7.90 -1.35
CA VAL A 132 5.33 -7.46 -2.44
C VAL A 132 4.40 -6.38 -1.91
N ALA A 133 4.20 -5.33 -2.67
CA ALA A 133 3.20 -4.30 -2.41
C ALA A 133 2.25 -4.18 -3.59
N ILE A 134 0.96 -4.12 -3.34
CA ILE A 134 -0.10 -4.02 -4.35
C ILE A 134 -1.28 -3.26 -3.75
N HIS A 135 -2.08 -2.54 -4.56
CA HIS A 135 -3.23 -1.83 -4.02
C HIS A 135 -4.34 -2.77 -3.60
N HIS A 136 -4.89 -3.57 -4.53
CA HIS A 136 -6.00 -4.47 -4.26
C HIS A 136 -5.51 -5.76 -3.58
N PRO A 137 -6.04 -6.13 -2.40
CA PRO A 137 -5.62 -7.36 -1.73
C PRO A 137 -6.02 -8.60 -2.53
N PRO A 138 -5.12 -9.61 -2.63
CA PRO A 138 -5.43 -10.87 -3.28
C PRO A 138 -6.28 -11.81 -2.41
N GLN A 139 -6.34 -11.57 -1.09
CA GLN A 139 -7.14 -12.30 -0.13
C GLN A 139 -8.38 -11.52 0.29
N ARG A 140 -9.40 -12.23 0.76
CA ARG A 140 -10.57 -11.61 1.37
C ARG A 140 -10.23 -11.09 2.78
N VAL A 141 -10.86 -9.97 3.14
CA VAL A 141 -10.75 -9.37 4.49
C VAL A 141 -12.00 -9.63 5.33
N GLY A 142 -13.03 -10.26 4.76
CA GLY A 142 -14.26 -10.63 5.45
C GLY A 142 -15.33 -9.53 5.47
N SER A 143 -15.21 -8.53 4.60
CA SER A 143 -16.25 -7.49 4.39
C SER A 143 -16.77 -7.63 2.97
N GLY A 144 -18.05 -8.12 2.83
CA GLY A 144 -18.57 -8.60 1.55
C GLY A 144 -18.49 -7.60 0.41
N TRP A 145 -18.87 -6.36 0.66
CA TRP A 145 -18.89 -5.30 -0.34
C TRP A 145 -17.51 -4.93 -0.88
N ILE A 146 -16.47 -4.85 -0.02
CA ILE A 146 -15.11 -4.49 -0.46
C ILE A 146 -14.36 -5.70 -1.00
N ASP A 147 -14.64 -6.91 -0.48
CA ASP A 147 -14.10 -8.16 -1.01
C ASP A 147 -14.54 -8.41 -2.47
N ALA A 148 -15.70 -7.89 -2.87
CA ALA A 148 -16.18 -7.94 -4.26
C ALA A 148 -15.33 -7.06 -5.22
N MET A 149 -14.59 -6.09 -4.67
CA MET A 149 -13.72 -5.16 -5.39
C MET A 149 -12.23 -5.45 -5.20
N GLY A 150 -11.87 -6.63 -4.70
CA GLY A 150 -10.48 -7.07 -4.53
C GLY A 150 -9.76 -7.37 -5.85
N LEU A 151 -8.65 -8.09 -5.77
CA LEU A 151 -7.87 -8.50 -6.94
C LEU A 151 -8.51 -9.71 -7.62
N ARG A 152 -8.98 -9.57 -8.87
CA ARG A 152 -9.69 -10.64 -9.60
C ARG A 152 -8.86 -11.90 -9.81
N ASP A 153 -7.59 -11.74 -10.13
CA ASP A 153 -6.63 -12.83 -10.30
C ASP A 153 -5.75 -13.06 -9.06
N GLY A 154 -6.27 -12.69 -7.89
CA GLY A 154 -5.58 -12.84 -6.61
C GLY A 154 -5.14 -14.28 -6.31
N ALA A 155 -5.96 -15.27 -6.68
CA ALA A 155 -5.59 -16.67 -6.53
C ALA A 155 -4.37 -17.06 -7.36
N ALA A 156 -4.25 -16.56 -8.59
CA ALA A 156 -3.10 -16.81 -9.46
C ALA A 156 -1.85 -16.12 -8.90
N LEU A 157 -1.97 -14.89 -8.40
CA LEU A 157 -0.87 -14.20 -7.72
C LEU A 157 -0.39 -15.00 -6.49
N LEU A 158 -1.30 -15.39 -5.60
CA LEU A 158 -0.95 -16.15 -4.39
C LEU A 158 -0.30 -17.49 -4.72
N GLU A 159 -0.79 -18.19 -5.72
CA GLU A 159 -0.20 -19.45 -6.20
C GLU A 159 1.22 -19.23 -6.72
N GLN A 160 1.44 -18.17 -7.51
CA GLN A 160 2.77 -17.82 -7.99
C GLN A 160 3.73 -17.50 -6.83
N LEU A 161 3.32 -16.66 -5.88
CA LEU A 161 4.14 -16.27 -4.74
C LEU A 161 4.49 -17.48 -3.83
N ARG A 162 3.60 -18.46 -3.72
CA ARG A 162 3.82 -19.67 -2.93
C ARG A 162 5.02 -20.51 -3.41
N HIS A 163 5.37 -20.42 -4.69
CA HIS A 163 6.54 -21.10 -5.26
C HIS A 163 7.86 -20.35 -5.01
N HIS A 164 7.80 -19.18 -4.35
CA HIS A 164 8.96 -18.34 -4.05
C HIS A 164 9.09 -18.12 -2.54
N PRO A 165 9.71 -19.04 -1.79
CA PRO A 165 9.78 -18.98 -0.32
C PRO A 165 10.54 -17.76 0.21
N GLU A 166 11.33 -17.11 -0.63
CA GLU A 166 11.94 -15.83 -0.31
C GLU A 166 10.95 -14.64 -0.28
N VAL A 167 9.74 -14.79 -0.83
CA VAL A 167 8.67 -13.79 -0.63
C VAL A 167 8.07 -14.01 0.76
N ARG A 168 8.35 -13.08 1.64
CA ARG A 168 8.01 -13.19 3.07
C ARG A 168 6.69 -12.53 3.41
N GLY A 169 6.26 -11.56 2.61
CA GLY A 169 5.02 -10.85 2.84
C GLY A 169 4.48 -10.12 1.62
N LEU A 170 3.20 -9.82 1.70
CA LEU A 170 2.48 -8.96 0.77
C LEU A 170 1.71 -7.93 1.59
N VAL A 171 1.82 -6.65 1.21
CA VAL A 171 1.08 -5.55 1.82
C VAL A 171 0.15 -4.89 0.81
N SER A 172 -1.09 -4.62 1.23
CA SER A 172 -2.11 -4.01 0.38
C SER A 172 -2.80 -2.82 1.05
N GLY A 173 -3.35 -1.92 0.22
CA GLY A 173 -4.24 -0.83 0.58
C GLY A 173 -5.72 -1.17 0.37
N HIS A 174 -6.46 -0.27 -0.27
CA HIS A 174 -7.82 -0.39 -0.79
C HIS A 174 -8.92 -0.59 0.26
N VAL A 175 -8.76 -1.54 1.14
CA VAL A 175 -9.82 -1.97 2.09
C VAL A 175 -9.98 -1.05 3.30
N HIS A 176 -9.09 -0.09 3.51
CA HIS A 176 -9.10 0.80 4.69
C HIS A 176 -9.29 0.04 6.02
N GLN A 177 -8.76 -1.16 6.10
CA GLN A 177 -8.80 -2.04 7.26
C GLN A 177 -7.40 -2.59 7.53
N ALA A 178 -7.05 -2.73 8.80
CA ALA A 178 -5.81 -3.37 9.19
C ALA A 178 -6.05 -4.85 9.42
N SER A 179 -5.47 -5.71 8.60
CA SER A 179 -5.49 -7.16 8.80
C SER A 179 -4.08 -7.74 8.75
N ASP A 180 -3.94 -8.95 9.30
CA ASP A 180 -2.70 -9.69 9.35
C ASP A 180 -3.05 -11.18 9.28
N GLN A 181 -2.85 -11.76 8.12
CA GLN A 181 -3.17 -13.16 7.82
C GLN A 181 -1.90 -13.88 7.39
N SER A 182 -1.91 -15.20 7.45
CA SER A 182 -0.81 -16.04 6.97
C SER A 182 -1.35 -17.14 6.06
N LEU A 183 -0.69 -17.33 4.93
CA LEU A 183 -1.00 -18.38 3.96
C LEU A 183 0.29 -19.12 3.59
N GLY A 184 0.47 -20.34 4.12
CA GLY A 184 1.63 -21.19 3.79
C GLY A 184 3.00 -20.53 4.04
N GLY A 185 3.10 -19.69 5.08
CA GLY A 185 4.33 -18.96 5.42
C GLY A 185 4.45 -17.57 4.78
N LEU A 186 3.63 -17.24 3.80
CA LEU A 186 3.49 -15.89 3.25
C LEU A 186 2.59 -15.06 4.18
N ARG A 187 3.07 -13.91 4.64
CA ARG A 187 2.29 -12.99 5.46
C ARG A 187 1.51 -12.04 4.57
N LEU A 188 0.19 -11.94 4.77
CA LEU A 188 -0.73 -11.09 4.00
C LEU A 188 -1.24 -9.97 4.90
N LEU A 189 -0.82 -8.76 4.60
CA LEU A 189 -1.09 -7.58 5.40
C LEU A 189 -1.95 -6.58 4.62
N THR A 190 -2.96 -6.00 5.27
CA THR A 190 -3.60 -4.79 4.77
C THR A 190 -3.30 -3.62 5.69
N THR A 191 -3.23 -2.42 5.13
CA THR A 191 -2.90 -1.21 5.88
C THR A 191 -4.13 -0.34 6.07
N PRO A 192 -4.25 0.36 7.23
CA PRO A 192 -5.30 1.35 7.41
C PRO A 192 -5.12 2.54 6.46
N SER A 193 -6.19 3.27 6.23
CA SER A 193 -6.17 4.52 5.47
C SER A 193 -5.63 5.68 6.32
N THR A 194 -4.96 6.61 5.66
CA THR A 194 -4.58 7.90 6.26
C THR A 194 -5.74 8.92 6.32
N CYS A 195 -6.96 8.50 5.96
CA CYS A 195 -8.17 9.32 5.99
C CYS A 195 -9.26 8.69 6.87
N ALA A 196 -10.07 7.79 6.32
CA ALA A 196 -11.17 7.14 7.01
C ALA A 196 -11.02 5.62 6.93
N GLN A 197 -11.57 4.91 7.92
CA GLN A 197 -11.57 3.46 7.94
C GLN A 197 -12.92 2.91 7.53
N PHE A 198 -12.94 1.72 6.93
CA PHE A 198 -14.15 0.96 6.65
C PHE A 198 -14.39 -0.08 7.75
N LEU A 199 -15.66 -0.28 8.12
CA LEU A 199 -16.03 -1.19 9.20
C LEU A 199 -15.72 -2.64 8.81
N PRO A 200 -14.87 -3.34 9.56
CA PRO A 200 -14.58 -4.75 9.28
C PRO A 200 -15.81 -5.63 9.48
N GLY A 201 -15.93 -6.66 8.64
CA GLY A 201 -17.02 -7.64 8.72
C GLY A 201 -18.37 -7.13 8.23
N SER A 202 -18.43 -5.95 7.61
CA SER A 202 -19.70 -5.41 7.07
C SER A 202 -19.98 -5.98 5.67
N GLU A 203 -21.23 -6.40 5.43
CA GLU A 203 -21.67 -6.82 4.08
C GLU A 203 -21.92 -5.62 3.17
N ASP A 204 -22.36 -4.49 3.74
CA ASP A 204 -22.58 -3.23 3.04
C ASP A 204 -21.53 -2.19 3.42
N PHE A 205 -21.43 -1.11 2.62
CA PHE A 205 -20.54 0.01 2.93
C PHE A 205 -20.86 0.61 4.29
N ALA A 206 -19.88 0.64 5.18
CA ALA A 206 -20.00 1.28 6.48
C ALA A 206 -18.65 1.86 6.92
N LEU A 207 -18.67 3.05 7.53
CA LEU A 207 -17.49 3.67 8.12
C LEU A 207 -17.22 3.12 9.52
N ASP A 208 -15.95 2.90 9.81
CA ASP A 208 -15.45 2.61 11.16
C ASP A 208 -15.19 3.93 11.92
N THR A 209 -15.28 3.86 13.22
CA THR A 209 -14.97 4.98 14.13
C THR A 209 -13.47 5.18 14.35
N ARG A 210 -12.64 4.23 14.01
CA ARG A 210 -11.19 4.33 14.14
C ARG A 210 -10.64 5.55 13.37
N PRO A 211 -9.64 6.26 13.94
CA PRO A 211 -9.04 7.40 13.28
C PRO A 211 -8.17 6.97 12.07
N PRO A 212 -7.64 7.94 11.31
CA PRO A 212 -6.57 7.70 10.34
C PRO A 212 -5.41 6.91 10.95
N GLY A 213 -4.73 6.10 10.16
CA GLY A 213 -3.67 5.27 10.70
C GLY A 213 -2.58 4.93 9.69
N TRP A 214 -1.60 4.20 10.15
CA TRP A 214 -0.52 3.65 9.34
C TRP A 214 -0.06 2.30 9.87
N ARG A 215 0.67 1.56 9.04
CA ARG A 215 1.34 0.33 9.43
C ARG A 215 2.85 0.55 9.44
N TRP A 216 3.48 0.15 10.53
CA TRP A 216 4.93 0.07 10.64
C TRP A 216 5.39 -1.35 10.30
N LEU A 217 6.46 -1.44 9.51
CA LEU A 217 7.08 -2.71 9.15
C LEU A 217 8.55 -2.65 9.54
N GLU A 218 9.04 -3.65 10.25
CA GLU A 218 10.45 -3.91 10.47
C GLU A 218 10.86 -5.16 9.70
N LEU A 219 11.74 -4.98 8.73
CA LEU A 219 12.19 -6.02 7.81
C LEU A 219 13.57 -6.51 8.24
N HIS A 220 13.63 -7.66 8.90
CA HIS A 220 14.88 -8.22 9.43
C HIS A 220 15.69 -8.92 8.34
N ALA A 221 17.02 -8.95 8.50
CA ALA A 221 17.94 -9.55 7.52
C ALA A 221 17.70 -11.07 7.30
N ASP A 222 17.09 -11.76 8.26
CA ASP A 222 16.71 -13.18 8.18
C ASP A 222 15.39 -13.42 7.42
N GLY A 223 14.75 -12.36 6.94
CA GLY A 223 13.47 -12.41 6.24
C GLY A 223 12.24 -12.38 7.16
N ARG A 224 12.41 -12.19 8.45
CA ARG A 224 11.30 -12.01 9.39
C ARG A 224 10.73 -10.61 9.23
N ILE A 225 9.40 -10.49 9.33
CA ILE A 225 8.66 -9.21 9.30
C ILE A 225 8.02 -9.02 10.67
N GLU A 226 8.37 -7.94 11.36
CA GLU A 226 7.60 -7.45 12.50
C GLU A 226 6.74 -6.27 12.04
N THR A 227 5.53 -6.17 12.60
CA THR A 227 4.61 -5.12 12.18
C THR A 227 3.72 -4.66 13.32
N GLN A 228 3.42 -3.38 13.29
CA GLN A 228 2.50 -2.74 14.21
C GLN A 228 1.63 -1.73 13.45
N VAL A 229 0.33 -1.71 13.79
CA VAL A 229 -0.61 -0.70 13.31
C VAL A 229 -0.72 0.41 14.35
N HIS A 230 -0.64 1.64 13.89
CA HIS A 230 -0.80 2.83 14.70
C HIS A 230 -1.97 3.66 14.18
N TRP A 231 -2.61 4.34 15.10
CA TRP A 231 -3.73 5.22 14.85
C TRP A 231 -3.36 6.65 15.24
N LEU A 232 -3.87 7.61 14.48
CA LEU A 232 -3.66 9.02 14.75
C LEU A 232 -4.26 9.39 16.12
N GLU A 233 -3.49 9.99 16.97
CA GLU A 233 -3.93 10.49 18.28
C GLU A 233 -4.12 12.00 18.25
N GLY A 234 -5.07 12.47 19.09
CA GLY A 234 -5.44 13.88 19.19
C GLY A 234 -6.56 14.28 18.23
N ALA A 235 -7.24 15.37 18.54
CA ALA A 235 -8.24 15.94 17.65
C ALA A 235 -7.53 16.54 16.43
N LEU A 236 -8.01 16.21 15.23
CA LEU A 236 -7.75 17.02 14.05
C LEU A 236 -8.56 18.30 14.25
N GLY A 237 -7.88 19.41 14.51
CA GLY A 237 -8.48 20.72 14.68
C GLY A 237 -9.29 21.19 13.47
#